data_c5dbef07a817570cdd688742f7396645
#
_entry.id   c5dbef07a817570cdd688742f7396645
#
_cell.length_a   1.000
_cell.length_b   1.000
_cell.length_c   1.000
_cell.angle_alpha   90.00
_cell.angle_beta   90.00
_cell.angle_gamma   90.00
#
_symmetry.space_group_name_H-M   'P 1'
#
loop_
_entity.id
_entity.type
_entity.pdbx_description
1 polymer ?
#
loop_
_entity_poly.entity_id
_entity_poly.type
_entity_poly.pdbx_seq_one_letter_code
_entity_poly.pdbx_strand_id
1 'polypeptide(L)'
;MSFSRWLALPTLLWLTLVSVSTQAATLTERSGTKPEVRSGAIAQTSDLCPKPALERLTRYTVKSGETLESIAQKYNLIPATLMGFNSSLRNGKANPGAEILIPPYNGVQVTVPAGQTWRDVAATYKVRADVLFEINGCQAKPTTVFVPGVNWSPVGSAPPSTSPNRNNYGLTGYPLPTKATVLLGYGWRLQPAIAQVAFHSGLDLAAPVGTNVLAAGDGVVAFADQQGTYGNLVVVNHAGGRQSRYAQLGSIKVKAGQTVARGTVVGTVGTTGTPSSQAAHLHFEVRYNSNLGWVAEDPEPYIQGMKVAKQ
;
A
#
# COMPACT_ATOMS: atom_id res chain seq x y z
N MET A 1 14.92 -39.84 -57.59
CA MET A 1 14.65 -41.27 -57.59
C MET A 1 14.60 -41.77 -56.17
N SER A 2 13.57 -42.45 -55.83
CA SER A 2 13.22 -43.28 -54.69
C SER A 2 12.14 -42.63 -53.79
N PHE A 3 10.92 -43.12 -54.03
CA PHE A 3 9.72 -42.95 -53.19
C PHE A 3 9.78 -43.97 -52.04
N SER A 4 9.47 -43.56 -50.83
CA SER A 4 9.15 -44.50 -49.75
C SER A 4 7.75 -44.17 -49.20
N ARG A 5 6.88 -45.15 -49.39
CA ARG A 5 5.46 -45.18 -48.98
C ARG A 5 5.39 -45.44 -47.48
N TRP A 6 4.55 -44.69 -46.74
CA TRP A 6 4.14 -45.03 -45.40
C TRP A 6 2.75 -45.64 -45.41
N LEU A 7 2.68 -46.84 -44.85
CA LEU A 7 1.47 -47.63 -44.64
C LEU A 7 0.70 -47.10 -43.40
N ALA A 8 -0.57 -46.87 -43.57
CA ALA A 8 -1.50 -46.55 -42.49
C ALA A 8 -2.07 -47.84 -41.88
N LEU A 9 -2.05 -47.98 -40.56
CA LEU A 9 -2.74 -49.02 -39.80
C LEU A 9 -4.02 -48.42 -39.17
N PRO A 10 -5.16 -49.13 -39.19
CA PRO A 10 -6.38 -48.69 -38.59
C PRO A 10 -6.44 -49.05 -37.11
N THR A 11 -6.74 -48.08 -36.23
CA THR A 11 -7.06 -48.29 -34.82
C THR A 11 -8.50 -48.72 -34.65
N LEU A 12 -8.69 -49.93 -34.12
CA LEU A 12 -10.01 -50.45 -33.70
C LEU A 12 -10.51 -49.70 -32.47
N LEU A 13 -11.73 -49.18 -32.62
CA LEU A 13 -12.49 -48.53 -31.53
C LEU A 13 -13.31 -49.61 -30.82
N TRP A 14 -13.02 -49.87 -29.53
CA TRP A 14 -13.88 -50.72 -28.69
C TRP A 14 -14.93 -49.84 -28.01
N LEU A 15 -16.21 -50.04 -28.42
CA LEU A 15 -17.35 -49.50 -27.71
C LEU A 15 -17.75 -50.47 -26.58
N THR A 16 -17.62 -50.08 -25.32
CA THR A 16 -18.21 -50.78 -24.20
C THR A 16 -19.58 -50.18 -23.90
N LEU A 17 -20.64 -50.97 -24.15
CA LEU A 17 -21.98 -50.69 -23.73
C LEU A 17 -22.11 -50.86 -22.19
N VAL A 18 -22.41 -49.81 -21.45
CA VAL A 18 -22.83 -49.89 -20.06
C VAL A 18 -24.35 -49.91 -20.01
N SER A 19 -24.90 -51.06 -19.65
CA SER A 19 -26.31 -51.26 -19.42
C SER A 19 -26.73 -50.67 -18.06
N VAL A 20 -27.59 -49.66 -18.07
CA VAL A 20 -28.21 -49.08 -16.88
C VAL A 20 -29.47 -49.89 -16.56
N SER A 21 -29.43 -50.64 -15.48
CA SER A 21 -30.61 -51.31 -14.90
C SER A 21 -31.39 -50.33 -14.02
N THR A 22 -32.60 -49.98 -14.45
CA THR A 22 -33.59 -49.26 -13.66
C THR A 22 -34.26 -50.21 -12.66
N GLN A 23 -33.96 -50.05 -11.37
CA GLN A 23 -34.76 -50.64 -10.31
C GLN A 23 -35.77 -49.60 -9.83
N ALA A 24 -37.03 -49.92 -10.02
CA ALA A 24 -38.18 -49.19 -9.45
C ALA A 24 -38.22 -49.48 -7.94
N ALA A 25 -38.02 -48.48 -7.09
CA ALA A 25 -38.23 -48.57 -5.66
C ALA A 25 -39.65 -48.10 -5.33
N THR A 26 -40.42 -49.01 -4.75
CA THR A 26 -41.76 -48.76 -4.20
C THR A 26 -41.69 -47.82 -3.00
N LEU A 27 -42.44 -46.73 -3.08
CA LEU A 27 -42.67 -45.79 -1.99
C LEU A 27 -43.58 -46.44 -0.92
N THR A 28 -43.03 -46.70 0.26
CA THR A 28 -43.80 -46.97 1.46
C THR A 28 -43.88 -45.67 2.27
N GLU A 29 -45.07 -45.09 2.34
CA GLU A 29 -45.38 -43.98 3.23
C GLU A 29 -45.15 -44.40 4.69
N ARG A 30 -44.21 -43.70 5.36
CA ARG A 30 -44.15 -43.66 6.82
C ARG A 30 -44.43 -42.24 7.30
N SER A 31 -45.54 -42.21 8.04
CA SER A 31 -46.04 -41.12 8.88
C SER A 31 -44.97 -40.40 9.69
N GLY A 32 -45.02 -39.12 9.60
CA GLY A 32 -44.69 -37.99 10.45
C GLY A 32 -43.74 -38.17 11.63
N THR A 33 -42.59 -37.55 11.51
CA THR A 33 -41.99 -36.75 12.58
C THR A 33 -41.28 -35.57 11.91
N LYS A 34 -41.75 -34.38 12.25
CA LYS A 34 -41.19 -33.11 11.89
C LYS A 34 -39.71 -33.09 12.30
N PRO A 35 -38.75 -32.84 11.43
CA PRO A 35 -37.38 -32.72 11.89
C PRO A 35 -37.28 -31.49 12.79
N GLU A 36 -36.97 -31.71 14.04
CA GLU A 36 -36.53 -30.72 14.99
C GLU A 36 -35.27 -30.05 14.39
N VAL A 37 -35.40 -28.78 13.99
CA VAL A 37 -34.26 -27.96 13.59
C VAL A 37 -33.41 -27.80 14.85
N ARG A 38 -32.45 -28.70 15.04
CA ARG A 38 -31.34 -28.44 15.95
C ARG A 38 -30.73 -27.12 15.50
N SER A 39 -30.95 -26.12 16.32
CA SER A 39 -30.20 -24.88 16.28
C SER A 39 -28.72 -25.26 16.36
N GLY A 40 -28.15 -25.53 15.19
CA GLY A 40 -26.72 -25.68 15.04
C GLY A 40 -26.10 -24.37 15.53
N ALA A 41 -25.29 -24.48 16.57
CA ALA A 41 -24.50 -23.38 17.06
C ALA A 41 -23.93 -22.61 15.85
N ILE A 42 -24.30 -21.34 15.74
CA ILE A 42 -23.67 -20.42 14.80
C ILE A 42 -22.20 -20.53 15.14
N ALA A 43 -21.42 -21.17 14.25
CA ALA A 43 -19.97 -21.21 14.35
C ALA A 43 -19.54 -19.76 14.55
N GLN A 44 -18.83 -19.51 15.62
CA GLN A 44 -18.41 -18.18 16.00
C GLN A 44 -17.64 -17.60 14.81
N THR A 45 -18.13 -16.50 14.25
CA THR A 45 -17.54 -15.76 13.15
C THR A 45 -16.15 -15.16 13.48
N SER A 46 -15.62 -15.48 14.68
CA SER A 46 -14.30 -15.08 15.15
C SER A 46 -13.13 -15.62 14.32
N ASP A 47 -13.33 -16.76 13.62
CA ASP A 47 -12.23 -17.37 12.85
C ASP A 47 -12.02 -16.76 11.46
N LEU A 48 -12.92 -15.90 11.00
CA LEU A 48 -12.83 -15.25 9.70
C LEU A 48 -12.12 -13.88 9.74
N CYS A 49 -12.00 -13.27 10.92
CA CYS A 49 -11.39 -11.98 11.09
C CYS A 49 -9.98 -12.10 11.68
N PRO A 50 -8.98 -11.46 11.08
CA PRO A 50 -7.63 -11.47 11.62
C PRO A 50 -7.59 -10.76 12.97
N LYS A 51 -6.64 -11.15 13.83
CA LYS A 51 -6.37 -10.43 15.07
C LYS A 51 -6.08 -8.95 14.77
N PRO A 52 -6.70 -7.99 15.49
CA PRO A 52 -6.51 -6.56 15.25
C PRO A 52 -5.04 -6.15 15.17
N ALA A 53 -4.70 -5.23 14.26
CA ALA A 53 -3.32 -4.78 14.09
C ALA A 53 -2.73 -4.21 15.37
N LEU A 54 -3.53 -3.49 16.17
CA LEU A 54 -3.09 -2.92 17.46
C LEU A 54 -2.81 -3.98 18.55
N GLU A 55 -3.34 -5.19 18.41
CA GLU A 55 -3.04 -6.32 19.31
C GLU A 55 -1.83 -7.14 18.85
N ARG A 56 -1.28 -6.82 17.68
CA ARG A 56 -0.09 -7.44 17.09
C ARG A 56 1.16 -6.56 17.22
N LEU A 57 1.11 -5.53 18.07
CA LEU A 57 2.28 -4.69 18.38
C LEU A 57 3.36 -5.54 19.05
N THR A 58 4.59 -5.42 18.57
CA THR A 58 5.76 -6.06 19.17
C THR A 58 6.48 -5.05 20.05
N ARG A 59 6.80 -5.43 21.30
CA ARG A 59 7.70 -4.65 22.16
C ARG A 59 9.14 -4.89 21.75
N TYR A 60 9.90 -3.84 21.63
CA TYR A 60 11.29 -3.89 21.22
C TYR A 60 12.15 -2.97 22.08
N THR A 61 13.24 -3.50 22.62
CA THR A 61 14.24 -2.69 23.33
C THR A 61 15.32 -2.27 22.35
N VAL A 62 15.51 -0.96 22.21
CA VAL A 62 16.53 -0.37 21.34
C VAL A 62 17.93 -0.81 21.81
N LYS A 63 18.73 -1.34 20.90
CA LYS A 63 20.11 -1.77 21.18
C LYS A 63 21.09 -0.63 20.96
N SER A 64 22.27 -0.75 21.57
CA SER A 64 23.36 0.20 21.33
C SER A 64 23.75 0.23 19.86
N GLY A 65 23.89 1.42 19.29
CA GLY A 65 24.25 1.65 17.89
C GLY A 65 23.08 1.56 16.88
N GLU A 66 21.87 1.20 17.32
CA GLU A 66 20.71 1.24 16.44
C GLU A 66 20.18 2.68 16.28
N THR A 67 19.77 3.00 15.07
CA THR A 67 19.08 4.26 14.74
C THR A 67 17.60 4.01 14.47
N LEU A 68 16.80 5.07 14.46
CA LEU A 68 15.39 4.99 14.11
C LEU A 68 15.19 4.35 12.71
N GLU A 69 16.07 4.71 11.76
CA GLU A 69 16.06 4.20 10.39
C GLU A 69 16.42 2.71 10.35
N SER A 70 17.47 2.29 11.07
CA SER A 70 17.89 0.88 11.09
C SER A 70 16.82 -0.03 11.71
N ILE A 71 16.13 0.45 12.76
CA ILE A 71 15.02 -0.27 13.39
C ILE A 71 13.82 -0.33 12.42
N ALA A 72 13.47 0.78 11.80
CA ALA A 72 12.39 0.81 10.82
C ALA A 72 12.65 -0.17 9.66
N GLN A 73 13.87 -0.16 9.10
CA GLN A 73 14.27 -1.06 8.03
C GLN A 73 14.19 -2.54 8.45
N LYS A 74 14.65 -2.87 9.65
CA LYS A 74 14.60 -4.23 10.21
C LYS A 74 13.20 -4.82 10.24
N TYR A 75 12.18 -3.99 10.48
CA TYR A 75 10.77 -4.39 10.55
C TYR A 75 9.97 -4.05 9.29
N ASN A 76 10.64 -3.66 8.21
CA ASN A 76 10.00 -3.24 6.95
C ASN A 76 9.00 -2.09 7.15
N LEU A 77 9.34 -1.16 8.02
CA LEU A 77 8.56 0.03 8.35
C LEU A 77 9.30 1.29 7.93
N ILE A 78 8.57 2.40 7.90
CA ILE A 78 9.16 3.73 7.77
C ILE A 78 9.34 4.37 9.15
N PRO A 79 10.36 5.23 9.35
CA PRO A 79 10.59 5.94 10.61
C PRO A 79 9.36 6.68 11.14
N ALA A 80 8.58 7.31 10.25
CA ALA A 80 7.36 8.03 10.61
C ALA A 80 6.31 7.14 11.30
N THR A 81 6.20 5.88 10.91
CA THR A 81 5.32 4.91 11.59
C THR A 81 5.79 4.68 13.03
N LEU A 82 7.09 4.44 13.24
CA LEU A 82 7.65 4.24 14.59
C LEU A 82 7.46 5.47 15.46
N MET A 83 7.67 6.67 14.92
CA MET A 83 7.43 7.94 15.63
C MET A 83 5.95 8.14 16.00
N GLY A 84 5.04 7.69 15.15
CA GLY A 84 3.60 7.75 15.38
C GLY A 84 3.14 6.90 16.56
N PHE A 85 3.74 5.72 16.73
CA PHE A 85 3.45 4.79 17.82
C PHE A 85 4.22 5.08 19.11
N ASN A 86 5.34 5.82 19.02
CA ASN A 86 6.28 6.02 20.12
C ASN A 86 6.62 7.50 20.30
N SER A 87 6.06 8.14 21.32
CA SER A 87 6.34 9.55 21.60
C SER A 87 7.83 9.80 21.90
N SER A 88 8.54 8.83 22.47
CA SER A 88 9.97 8.89 22.75
C SER A 88 10.86 9.00 21.50
N LEU A 89 10.36 8.57 20.34
CA LEU A 89 11.08 8.62 19.07
C LEU A 89 10.80 9.89 18.25
N ARG A 90 9.90 10.77 18.69
CA ARG A 90 9.46 11.96 17.92
C ARG A 90 10.55 12.99 17.69
N ASN A 91 11.63 12.94 18.48
CA ASN A 91 12.83 13.76 18.29
C ASN A 91 13.81 13.17 17.25
N GLY A 92 13.43 12.06 16.56
CA GLY A 92 14.26 11.38 15.58
C GLY A 92 15.40 10.53 16.17
N LYS A 93 15.46 10.35 17.50
CA LYS A 93 16.54 9.59 18.17
C LYS A 93 15.97 8.32 18.81
N ALA A 94 16.63 7.20 18.56
CA ALA A 94 16.39 5.94 19.23
C ALA A 94 17.43 5.78 20.37
N ASN A 95 17.00 6.02 21.61
CA ASN A 95 17.90 5.92 22.76
C ASN A 95 18.11 4.45 23.14
N PRO A 96 19.35 3.95 23.29
CA PRO A 96 19.62 2.59 23.75
C PRO A 96 18.93 2.28 25.08
N GLY A 97 18.33 1.10 25.19
CA GLY A 97 17.56 0.67 26.35
C GLY A 97 16.10 1.14 26.37
N ALA A 98 15.68 2.04 25.50
CA ALA A 98 14.29 2.44 25.41
C ALA A 98 13.42 1.29 24.89
N GLU A 99 12.28 1.04 25.54
CA GLU A 99 11.24 0.14 25.02
C GLU A 99 10.34 0.90 24.05
N ILE A 100 10.15 0.34 22.85
CA ILE A 100 9.31 0.91 21.81
C ILE A 100 8.31 -0.12 21.28
N LEU A 101 7.21 0.36 20.71
CA LEU A 101 6.19 -0.44 20.06
C LEU A 101 6.42 -0.48 18.55
N ILE A 102 6.45 -1.68 18.01
CA ILE A 102 6.62 -1.94 16.58
C ILE A 102 5.28 -2.45 16.02
N PRO A 103 4.58 -1.69 15.20
CA PRO A 103 3.34 -2.16 14.55
C PRO A 103 3.66 -3.13 13.41
N PRO A 104 2.68 -3.99 13.03
CA PRO A 104 2.87 -4.99 11.97
C PRO A 104 2.96 -4.40 10.57
N TYR A 105 2.50 -3.16 10.38
CA TYR A 105 2.42 -2.47 9.08
C TYR A 105 2.70 -0.98 9.24
N ASN A 106 3.00 -0.33 8.11
CA ASN A 106 3.03 1.14 8.06
C ASN A 106 1.64 1.71 8.27
N GLY A 107 1.53 2.69 9.17
CA GLY A 107 0.26 3.30 9.53
C GLY A 107 0.32 4.12 10.81
N VAL A 108 -0.85 4.52 11.29
CA VAL A 108 -1.01 5.27 12.55
C VAL A 108 -2.12 4.68 13.41
N GLN A 109 -2.01 4.89 14.71
CA GLN A 109 -3.11 4.66 15.65
C GLN A 109 -3.96 5.91 15.76
N VAL A 110 -5.28 5.76 15.70
CA VAL A 110 -6.24 6.87 15.72
C VAL A 110 -7.36 6.56 16.72
N THR A 111 -7.67 7.54 17.57
CA THR A 111 -8.90 7.52 18.36
C THR A 111 -10.04 8.05 17.51
N VAL A 112 -11.10 7.28 17.36
CA VAL A 112 -12.26 7.60 16.54
C VAL A 112 -13.25 8.38 17.39
N PRO A 113 -13.71 9.57 16.96
CA PRO A 113 -14.76 10.32 17.65
C PRO A 113 -16.05 9.50 17.81
N ALA A 114 -16.76 9.70 18.91
CA ALA A 114 -18.02 9.02 19.18
C ALA A 114 -19.03 9.26 18.04
N GLY A 115 -19.71 8.20 17.62
CA GLY A 115 -20.71 8.25 16.56
C GLY A 115 -20.18 8.07 15.14
N GLN A 116 -18.87 8.10 14.91
CA GLN A 116 -18.29 7.80 13.60
C GLN A 116 -18.33 6.29 13.31
N THR A 117 -18.57 5.98 12.04
CA THR A 117 -18.58 4.61 11.49
C THR A 117 -17.26 4.30 10.80
N TRP A 118 -17.06 3.01 10.44
CA TRP A 118 -15.93 2.59 9.61
C TRP A 118 -15.86 3.32 8.27
N ARG A 119 -17.02 3.69 7.69
CA ARG A 119 -17.08 4.47 6.44
C ARG A 119 -16.59 5.89 6.63
N ASP A 120 -16.93 6.51 7.76
CA ASP A 120 -16.50 7.88 8.06
C ASP A 120 -14.99 7.94 8.27
N VAL A 121 -14.44 6.98 9.02
CA VAL A 121 -12.99 6.85 9.20
C VAL A 121 -12.30 6.57 7.86
N ALA A 122 -12.82 5.65 7.08
CA ALA A 122 -12.28 5.31 5.76
C ALA A 122 -12.29 6.51 4.81
N ALA A 123 -13.36 7.30 4.81
CA ALA A 123 -13.46 8.53 4.02
C ALA A 123 -12.47 9.60 4.48
N THR A 124 -12.32 9.77 5.81
CA THR A 124 -11.39 10.75 6.41
C THR A 124 -9.94 10.46 5.99
N TYR A 125 -9.53 9.19 6.05
CA TYR A 125 -8.17 8.76 5.75
C TYR A 125 -7.96 8.28 4.31
N LYS A 126 -9.01 8.29 3.49
CA LYS A 126 -9.02 7.83 2.09
C LYS A 126 -8.50 6.40 1.93
N VAL A 127 -8.87 5.54 2.85
CA VAL A 127 -8.62 4.09 2.80
C VAL A 127 -9.92 3.34 2.49
N ARG A 128 -9.82 2.10 2.04
CA ARG A 128 -11.01 1.26 1.83
C ARG A 128 -11.62 0.85 3.16
N ALA A 129 -12.94 1.00 3.31
CA ALA A 129 -13.64 0.73 4.55
C ALA A 129 -13.62 -0.77 4.94
N ASP A 130 -13.69 -1.68 3.97
CA ASP A 130 -13.57 -3.13 4.17
C ASP A 130 -12.19 -3.50 4.71
N VAL A 131 -11.13 -3.00 4.09
CA VAL A 131 -9.75 -3.23 4.53
C VAL A 131 -9.51 -2.67 5.93
N LEU A 132 -9.99 -1.44 6.18
CA LEU A 132 -9.88 -0.82 7.50
C LEU A 132 -10.60 -1.62 8.57
N PHE A 133 -11.78 -2.16 8.26
CA PHE A 133 -12.57 -3.02 9.13
C PHE A 133 -11.84 -4.33 9.45
N GLU A 134 -11.35 -5.04 8.42
CA GLU A 134 -10.66 -6.32 8.57
C GLU A 134 -9.35 -6.21 9.34
N ILE A 135 -8.49 -5.21 9.03
CA ILE A 135 -7.20 -5.06 9.71
C ILE A 135 -7.33 -4.73 11.20
N ASN A 136 -8.50 -4.23 11.59
CA ASN A 136 -8.87 -3.95 12.96
C ASN A 136 -9.72 -5.06 13.60
N GLY A 137 -9.72 -6.29 13.04
CA GLY A 137 -10.36 -7.45 13.64
C GLY A 137 -11.87 -7.44 13.57
N CYS A 138 -12.46 -6.80 12.56
CA CYS A 138 -13.90 -6.76 12.29
C CYS A 138 -14.75 -6.24 13.48
N GLN A 139 -14.23 -5.30 14.23
CA GLN A 139 -14.94 -4.75 15.40
C GLN A 139 -16.23 -4.03 14.96
N ALA A 140 -17.33 -4.26 15.66
CA ALA A 140 -18.62 -3.67 15.32
C ALA A 140 -18.60 -2.12 15.34
N LYS A 141 -17.84 -1.55 16.27
CA LYS A 141 -17.69 -0.09 16.42
C LYS A 141 -16.22 0.30 16.50
N PRO A 142 -15.76 1.26 15.66
CA PRO A 142 -14.40 1.74 15.76
C PRO A 142 -14.25 2.66 16.98
N THR A 143 -13.25 2.42 17.83
CA THR A 143 -12.91 3.28 18.97
C THR A 143 -11.48 3.79 18.85
N THR A 144 -10.51 2.90 18.96
CA THR A 144 -9.12 3.16 18.65
C THR A 144 -8.72 2.18 17.57
N VAL A 145 -8.29 2.70 16.43
CA VAL A 145 -8.08 1.91 15.22
C VAL A 145 -6.68 2.11 14.66
N PHE A 146 -6.19 1.08 14.01
CA PHE A 146 -5.02 1.18 13.14
C PHE A 146 -5.46 1.62 11.74
N VAL A 147 -4.90 2.72 11.24
CA VAL A 147 -5.14 3.21 9.89
C VAL A 147 -3.89 2.97 9.04
N PRO A 148 -3.94 2.03 8.09
CA PRO A 148 -2.79 1.67 7.28
C PRO A 148 -2.44 2.75 6.25
N GLY A 149 -1.16 2.86 5.91
CA GLY A 149 -0.67 3.76 4.85
C GLY A 149 -0.65 5.24 5.20
N VAL A 150 -1.08 5.60 6.38
CA VAL A 150 -1.01 6.96 6.91
C VAL A 150 0.29 7.15 7.68
N ASN A 151 1.01 8.24 7.44
CA ASN A 151 2.28 8.53 8.11
C ASN A 151 2.12 9.64 9.13
N TRP A 152 2.73 9.45 10.29
CA TRP A 152 2.86 10.50 11.29
C TRP A 152 3.83 11.60 10.81
N SER A 153 3.57 12.86 11.17
CA SER A 153 4.48 14.00 10.94
C SER A 153 4.61 14.84 12.20
N PRO A 154 5.84 15.27 12.55
CA PRO A 154 6.08 16.14 13.71
C PRO A 154 5.69 17.59 13.47
N VAL A 155 5.48 18.00 12.24
CA VAL A 155 5.14 19.40 11.91
C VAL A 155 3.65 19.58 12.15
N GLY A 156 3.35 20.37 13.17
CA GLY A 156 2.00 20.62 13.67
C GLY A 156 0.96 20.79 12.59
N SER A 157 -0.14 20.17 12.83
CA SER A 157 -1.35 20.11 12.02
C SER A 157 -1.84 21.51 11.61
N ALA A 158 -1.69 21.84 10.35
CA ALA A 158 -2.63 22.76 9.76
C ALA A 158 -4.01 22.03 9.73
N PRO A 159 -5.11 22.69 10.11
CA PRO A 159 -6.43 22.07 10.04
C PRO A 159 -6.67 21.54 8.63
N PRO A 160 -7.40 20.42 8.48
CA PRO A 160 -7.70 19.88 7.16
C PRO A 160 -8.38 20.98 6.35
N SER A 161 -7.76 21.38 5.26
CA SER A 161 -8.43 22.27 4.32
C SER A 161 -9.67 21.53 3.82
N THR A 162 -10.84 22.10 4.10
CA THR A 162 -12.11 21.63 3.58
C THR A 162 -11.95 21.30 2.11
N SER A 163 -12.31 20.07 1.74
CA SER A 163 -12.26 19.46 0.41
C SER A 163 -11.76 20.38 -0.71
N PRO A 164 -10.51 20.30 -1.08
CA PRO A 164 -9.99 21.21 -2.07
C PRO A 164 -10.47 20.80 -3.45
N ASN A 165 -10.91 21.78 -4.21
CA ASN A 165 -11.14 21.69 -5.64
C ASN A 165 -9.89 21.06 -6.29
N ARG A 166 -10.01 19.84 -6.86
CA ARG A 166 -8.91 19.03 -7.40
C ARG A 166 -8.08 19.72 -8.51
N ASN A 167 -8.51 20.88 -8.94
CA ASN A 167 -7.95 21.57 -10.10
C ASN A 167 -6.78 22.53 -9.79
N ASN A 168 -6.32 22.66 -8.54
CA ASN A 168 -5.39 23.74 -8.18
C ASN A 168 -4.24 23.36 -7.24
N TYR A 169 -3.76 22.11 -7.29
CA TYR A 169 -2.72 21.66 -6.35
C TYR A 169 -1.26 21.88 -6.82
N GLY A 170 -1.05 22.56 -7.94
CA GLY A 170 0.30 22.77 -8.45
C GLY A 170 0.96 21.52 -9.04
N LEU A 171 0.35 20.35 -8.93
CA LEU A 171 0.84 19.09 -9.50
C LEU A 171 0.28 18.90 -10.91
N THR A 172 0.98 19.41 -11.91
CA THR A 172 0.53 19.36 -13.32
C THR A 172 1.55 18.72 -14.26
N GLY A 173 2.73 18.39 -13.76
CA GLY A 173 3.81 17.75 -14.52
C GLY A 173 3.87 16.24 -14.27
N TYR A 174 4.01 15.47 -15.33
CA TYR A 174 4.25 14.04 -15.22
C TYR A 174 5.67 13.79 -14.69
N PRO A 175 5.89 12.84 -13.76
CA PRO A 175 7.16 12.70 -13.06
C PRO A 175 8.26 12.01 -13.89
N LEU A 176 7.98 11.63 -15.14
CA LEU A 176 8.91 11.03 -16.08
C LEU A 176 8.84 11.75 -17.44
N PRO A 177 9.87 11.64 -18.30
CA PRO A 177 9.88 12.28 -19.62
C PRO A 177 8.80 11.75 -20.56
N THR A 178 8.34 10.53 -20.36
CA THR A 178 7.28 9.87 -21.14
C THR A 178 6.27 9.21 -20.23
N LYS A 179 5.04 9.01 -20.72
CA LYS A 179 4.05 8.22 -19.97
C LYS A 179 4.54 6.78 -19.82
N ALA A 180 4.45 6.26 -18.61
CA ALA A 180 4.92 4.94 -18.23
C ALA A 180 3.74 4.00 -17.92
N THR A 181 3.98 2.70 -18.08
CA THR A 181 3.06 1.66 -17.58
C THR A 181 3.11 1.63 -16.05
N VAL A 182 1.96 1.54 -15.41
CA VAL A 182 1.85 1.33 -13.97
C VAL A 182 2.07 -0.16 -13.69
N LEU A 183 3.16 -0.50 -12.99
CA LEU A 183 3.48 -1.87 -12.59
C LEU A 183 2.70 -2.27 -11.34
N LEU A 184 2.58 -1.35 -10.38
CA LEU A 184 1.83 -1.54 -9.15
C LEU A 184 1.05 -0.27 -8.81
N GLY A 185 -0.26 -0.42 -8.60
CA GLY A 185 -1.17 0.68 -8.26
C GLY A 185 -1.22 0.95 -6.76
N TYR A 186 -1.76 2.11 -6.40
CA TYR A 186 -2.03 2.52 -5.03
C TYR A 186 -3.01 1.58 -4.32
N GLY A 187 -2.87 1.44 -3.00
CA GLY A 187 -3.76 0.70 -2.13
C GLY A 187 -3.25 -0.69 -1.75
N TRP A 188 -4.15 -1.55 -1.28
CA TRP A 188 -3.81 -2.92 -0.94
C TRP A 188 -3.58 -3.73 -2.21
N ARG A 189 -2.37 -4.24 -2.37
CA ARG A 189 -1.93 -4.98 -3.55
C ARG A 189 -1.11 -6.18 -3.15
N LEU A 190 -1.22 -7.24 -3.94
CA LEU A 190 -0.21 -8.30 -3.91
C LEU A 190 1.09 -7.70 -4.42
N GLN A 191 2.09 -7.61 -3.55
CA GLN A 191 3.42 -7.13 -3.93
C GLN A 191 4.26 -8.29 -4.45
N PRO A 192 4.64 -8.30 -5.73
CA PRO A 192 5.35 -9.44 -6.34
C PRO A 192 6.70 -9.74 -5.68
N ALA A 193 7.38 -8.71 -5.16
CA ALA A 193 8.69 -8.85 -4.52
C ALA A 193 8.67 -9.70 -3.25
N ILE A 194 7.56 -9.68 -2.50
CA ILE A 194 7.41 -10.38 -1.21
C ILE A 194 6.30 -11.43 -1.21
N ALA A 195 5.57 -11.59 -2.33
CA ALA A 195 4.43 -12.49 -2.51
C ALA A 195 3.34 -12.33 -1.40
N GLN A 196 3.16 -11.12 -0.89
CA GLN A 196 2.21 -10.80 0.17
C GLN A 196 1.34 -9.60 -0.20
N VAL A 197 0.11 -9.57 0.31
CA VAL A 197 -0.74 -8.40 0.22
C VAL A 197 -0.24 -7.36 1.22
N ALA A 198 0.17 -6.19 0.70
CA ALA A 198 0.62 -5.07 1.50
C ALA A 198 0.07 -3.76 0.93
N PHE A 199 0.03 -2.72 1.77
CA PHE A 199 -0.41 -1.41 1.32
C PHE A 199 0.70 -0.73 0.52
N HIS A 200 0.38 -0.36 -0.73
CA HIS A 200 1.24 0.40 -1.62
C HIS A 200 0.84 1.87 -1.59
N SER A 201 1.72 2.73 -1.11
CA SER A 201 1.43 4.15 -0.82
C SER A 201 1.50 5.07 -2.05
N GLY A 202 1.79 4.51 -3.22
CA GLY A 202 2.00 5.27 -4.45
C GLY A 202 1.70 4.48 -5.72
N LEU A 203 2.35 4.86 -6.80
CA LEU A 203 2.37 4.15 -8.07
C LEU A 203 3.80 3.79 -8.43
N ASP A 204 4.01 2.57 -8.91
CA ASP A 204 5.28 2.15 -9.52
C ASP A 204 5.18 2.35 -11.03
N LEU A 205 5.90 3.35 -11.52
CA LEU A 205 5.93 3.75 -12.92
C LEU A 205 7.14 3.12 -13.62
N ALA A 206 6.90 2.20 -14.56
CA ALA A 206 7.95 1.49 -15.29
C ALA A 206 8.86 2.47 -16.04
N ALA A 207 10.15 2.44 -15.78
CA ALA A 207 11.12 3.22 -16.51
C ALA A 207 12.53 2.60 -16.39
N PRO A 208 13.36 2.65 -17.42
CA PRO A 208 14.74 2.18 -17.35
C PRO A 208 15.54 2.91 -16.28
N VAL A 209 16.50 2.20 -15.66
CA VAL A 209 17.47 2.81 -14.75
C VAL A 209 18.19 3.95 -15.47
N GLY A 210 18.40 5.07 -14.76
CA GLY A 210 19.03 6.28 -15.32
C GLY A 210 18.06 7.25 -15.99
N THR A 211 16.79 6.87 -16.21
CA THR A 211 15.76 7.80 -16.73
C THR A 211 15.62 8.99 -15.78
N ASN A 212 15.58 10.21 -16.31
CA ASN A 212 15.39 11.41 -15.51
C ASN A 212 14.04 11.39 -14.79
N VAL A 213 14.04 11.72 -13.50
CA VAL A 213 12.85 11.92 -12.69
C VAL A 213 12.62 13.41 -12.53
N LEU A 214 11.39 13.85 -12.81
CA LEU A 214 11.02 15.25 -12.93
C LEU A 214 10.09 15.69 -11.80
N ALA A 215 10.26 16.88 -11.27
CA ALA A 215 9.34 17.48 -10.31
C ALA A 215 7.94 17.61 -10.93
N ALA A 216 6.93 17.05 -10.28
CA ALA A 216 5.54 17.06 -10.73
C ALA A 216 4.87 18.44 -10.60
N GLY A 217 5.49 19.36 -9.88
CA GLY A 217 5.02 20.73 -9.67
C GLY A 217 6.09 21.63 -9.10
N ASP A 218 5.82 22.92 -9.07
CA ASP A 218 6.66 23.91 -8.39
C ASP A 218 6.64 23.64 -6.89
N GLY A 219 7.76 23.82 -6.20
CA GLY A 219 7.81 23.57 -4.76
C GLY A 219 9.19 23.75 -4.15
N VAL A 220 9.29 23.33 -2.89
CA VAL A 220 10.55 23.33 -2.13
C VAL A 220 10.86 21.89 -1.73
N VAL A 221 12.09 21.47 -1.96
CA VAL A 221 12.58 20.15 -1.55
C VAL A 221 12.61 20.08 -0.04
N ALA A 222 11.78 19.22 0.54
CA ALA A 222 11.69 18.99 1.98
C ALA A 222 12.70 17.94 2.46
N PHE A 223 13.06 16.99 1.58
CA PHE A 223 13.99 15.92 1.88
C PHE A 223 14.70 15.46 0.59
N ALA A 224 15.97 15.13 0.67
CA ALA A 224 16.76 14.63 -0.46
C ALA A 224 17.95 13.82 0.08
N ASP A 225 17.70 12.56 0.44
CA ASP A 225 18.71 11.65 0.99
C ASP A 225 18.19 10.21 0.94
N GLN A 226 19.00 9.25 1.43
CA GLN A 226 18.60 7.86 1.58
C GLN A 226 17.65 7.69 2.78
N GLN A 227 16.55 6.95 2.57
CA GLN A 227 15.57 6.68 3.63
C GLN A 227 14.99 5.26 3.54
N GLY A 228 15.51 4.36 4.36
CA GLY A 228 14.94 3.04 4.62
C GLY A 228 14.51 2.28 3.35
N THR A 229 13.27 1.82 3.34
CA THR A 229 12.68 1.07 2.22
C THR A 229 12.50 1.90 0.94
N TYR A 230 12.44 3.23 1.05
CA TYR A 230 12.38 4.13 -0.11
C TYR A 230 13.69 4.22 -0.89
N GLY A 231 14.82 3.81 -0.29
CA GLY A 231 16.14 4.03 -0.88
C GLY A 231 16.46 5.52 -1.00
N ASN A 232 17.04 5.94 -2.11
CA ASN A 232 17.24 7.35 -2.41
C ASN A 232 15.89 8.01 -2.66
N LEU A 233 15.54 8.98 -1.83
CA LEU A 233 14.24 9.63 -1.79
C LEU A 233 14.37 11.14 -1.96
N VAL A 234 13.56 11.72 -2.82
CA VAL A 234 13.31 13.15 -2.87
C VAL A 234 11.86 13.42 -2.49
N VAL A 235 11.65 14.40 -1.62
CA VAL A 235 10.33 14.87 -1.19
C VAL A 235 10.22 16.34 -1.51
N VAL A 236 9.15 16.73 -2.22
CA VAL A 236 8.88 18.13 -2.58
C VAL A 236 7.55 18.55 -1.96
N ASN A 237 7.57 19.66 -1.22
CA ASN A 237 6.38 20.30 -0.71
C ASN A 237 5.88 21.32 -1.75
N HIS A 238 4.59 21.25 -2.06
CA HIS A 238 3.90 22.09 -3.02
C HIS A 238 2.90 23.02 -2.34
N ALA A 239 2.44 24.02 -3.08
CA ALA A 239 1.32 24.85 -2.63
C ALA A 239 0.07 24.00 -2.38
N GLY A 240 -0.87 24.54 -1.57
CA GLY A 240 -2.14 23.86 -1.27
C GLY A 240 -2.00 22.63 -0.37
N GLY A 241 -0.92 22.52 0.40
CA GLY A 241 -0.71 21.41 1.34
C GLY A 241 -0.54 20.06 0.65
N ARG A 242 0.11 20.03 -0.51
CA ARG A 242 0.46 18.80 -1.23
C ARG A 242 1.95 18.53 -1.14
N GLN A 243 2.30 17.25 -1.23
CA GLN A 243 3.66 16.76 -1.26
C GLN A 243 3.77 15.66 -2.30
N SER A 244 4.83 15.69 -3.11
CA SER A 244 5.21 14.57 -3.96
C SER A 244 6.46 13.88 -3.44
N ARG A 245 6.53 12.56 -3.62
CA ARG A 245 7.69 11.75 -3.27
C ARG A 245 8.15 10.95 -4.46
N TYR A 246 9.45 10.88 -4.62
CA TYR A 246 10.16 10.21 -5.70
C TYR A 246 11.17 9.28 -5.03
N ALA A 247 10.91 7.98 -5.07
CA ALA A 247 11.71 6.99 -4.36
C ALA A 247 12.38 5.99 -5.29
N GLN A 248 13.27 5.17 -4.71
CA GLN A 248 14.07 4.15 -5.38
C GLN A 248 14.99 4.74 -6.45
N LEU A 249 15.36 6.01 -6.25
CA LEU A 249 16.20 6.72 -7.20
C LEU A 249 17.61 6.13 -7.27
N GLY A 250 18.18 6.12 -8.48
CA GLY A 250 19.59 5.77 -8.69
C GLY A 250 20.51 6.90 -8.26
N SER A 251 20.10 8.16 -8.50
CA SER A 251 20.83 9.34 -8.03
C SER A 251 19.87 10.45 -7.63
N ILE A 252 20.27 11.26 -6.67
CA ILE A 252 19.59 12.49 -6.26
C ILE A 252 20.31 13.68 -6.94
N LYS A 253 19.55 14.63 -7.51
CA LYS A 253 20.08 15.80 -8.24
C LYS A 253 19.74 17.13 -7.58
N VAL A 254 19.06 17.11 -6.45
CA VAL A 254 18.64 18.28 -5.68
C VAL A 254 19.02 18.13 -4.22
N LYS A 255 18.91 19.19 -3.44
CA LYS A 255 19.17 19.19 -1.99
C LYS A 255 17.99 19.76 -1.21
N ALA A 256 17.85 19.37 0.05
CA ALA A 256 16.84 19.92 0.95
C ALA A 256 16.95 21.46 1.01
N GLY A 257 15.78 22.13 1.03
CA GLY A 257 15.67 23.59 0.97
C GLY A 257 15.73 24.19 -0.44
N GLN A 258 16.08 23.41 -1.47
CA GLN A 258 16.13 23.90 -2.86
C GLN A 258 14.71 24.14 -3.39
N THR A 259 14.49 25.32 -4.02
CA THR A 259 13.30 25.58 -4.81
C THR A 259 13.43 24.89 -6.17
N VAL A 260 12.39 24.20 -6.58
CA VAL A 260 12.30 23.52 -7.88
C VAL A 260 11.05 23.98 -8.62
N ALA A 261 11.18 24.16 -9.92
CA ALA A 261 10.05 24.33 -10.82
C ALA A 261 9.56 22.97 -11.34
N ARG A 262 8.32 22.89 -11.78
CA ARG A 262 7.79 21.74 -12.51
C ARG A 262 8.73 21.36 -13.67
N GLY A 263 9.04 20.06 -13.78
CA GLY A 263 9.94 19.53 -14.80
C GLY A 263 11.43 19.64 -14.46
N THR A 264 11.80 20.25 -13.32
CA THR A 264 13.18 20.18 -12.83
C THR A 264 13.58 18.73 -12.60
N VAL A 265 14.76 18.32 -13.05
CA VAL A 265 15.29 16.97 -12.76
C VAL A 265 15.64 16.87 -11.29
N VAL A 266 14.93 16.02 -10.56
CA VAL A 266 15.16 15.79 -9.12
C VAL A 266 16.04 14.58 -8.83
N GLY A 267 16.17 13.67 -9.80
CA GLY A 267 16.98 12.47 -9.69
C GLY A 267 16.90 11.61 -10.95
N THR A 268 17.34 10.38 -10.85
CA THR A 268 17.20 9.37 -11.91
C THR A 268 16.54 8.12 -11.34
N VAL A 269 15.83 7.36 -12.17
CA VAL A 269 15.28 6.05 -11.81
C VAL A 269 16.40 5.10 -11.43
N GLY A 270 16.20 4.32 -10.38
CA GLY A 270 17.15 3.34 -9.88
C GLY A 270 16.48 2.08 -9.37
N THR A 271 17.16 1.41 -8.45
CA THR A 271 16.70 0.19 -7.76
C THR A 271 17.14 0.20 -6.29
N THR A 272 17.31 1.39 -5.71
CA THR A 272 17.72 1.53 -4.32
C THR A 272 16.57 1.24 -3.36
N GLY A 273 16.88 0.94 -2.10
CA GLY A 273 15.86 0.62 -1.09
C GLY A 273 15.34 -0.82 -1.21
N THR A 274 14.05 -0.98 -0.92
CA THR A 274 13.34 -2.27 -1.02
C THR A 274 12.17 -2.11 -1.98
N PRO A 275 12.41 -2.25 -3.29
CA PRO A 275 11.38 -2.02 -4.30
C PRO A 275 10.25 -3.05 -4.21
N SER A 276 9.02 -2.61 -4.43
CA SER A 276 7.80 -3.42 -4.46
C SER A 276 7.66 -4.28 -5.72
N SER A 277 8.43 -3.96 -6.77
CA SER A 277 8.51 -4.69 -8.03
C SER A 277 9.97 -5.00 -8.39
N GLN A 278 10.21 -6.14 -9.06
CA GLN A 278 11.55 -6.51 -9.54
C GLN A 278 12.00 -5.69 -10.76
N ALA A 279 11.05 -5.18 -11.54
CA ALA A 279 11.35 -4.33 -12.68
C ALA A 279 11.77 -2.93 -12.22
N ALA A 280 12.72 -2.32 -12.92
CA ALA A 280 13.14 -0.94 -12.66
C ALA A 280 11.96 0.03 -12.83
N HIS A 281 11.74 0.90 -11.86
CA HIS A 281 10.60 1.81 -11.83
C HIS A 281 10.88 3.03 -10.96
N LEU A 282 10.08 4.06 -11.14
CA LEU A 282 9.93 5.15 -10.19
C LEU A 282 8.78 4.83 -9.25
N HIS A 283 9.03 4.76 -7.95
CA HIS A 283 7.96 4.81 -6.96
C HIS A 283 7.55 6.27 -6.74
N PHE A 284 6.32 6.61 -7.11
CA PHE A 284 5.79 7.97 -7.05
C PHE A 284 4.58 8.07 -6.12
N GLU A 285 4.63 8.99 -5.14
CA GLU A 285 3.54 9.24 -4.23
C GLU A 285 3.04 10.68 -4.32
N VAL A 286 1.75 10.85 -4.08
CA VAL A 286 1.13 12.13 -3.73
C VAL A 286 0.61 12.04 -2.32
N ARG A 287 0.83 13.09 -1.52
CA ARG A 287 0.37 13.18 -0.15
C ARG A 287 -0.28 14.53 0.11
N TYR A 288 -1.23 14.56 1.03
CA TYR A 288 -1.80 15.81 1.53
C TYR A 288 -1.45 15.99 3.01
N ASN A 289 -1.34 17.25 3.42
CA ASN A 289 -1.13 17.59 4.81
C ASN A 289 -2.47 17.49 5.57
N SER A 290 -2.49 16.67 6.60
CA SER A 290 -3.64 16.47 7.49
C SER A 290 -3.26 16.76 8.93
N ASN A 291 -4.24 16.74 9.85
CA ASN A 291 -3.99 16.84 11.30
C ASN A 291 -3.15 15.66 11.86
N LEU A 292 -2.93 14.61 11.07
CA LEU A 292 -2.08 13.46 11.40
C LEU A 292 -0.73 13.48 10.68
N GLY A 293 -0.43 14.55 9.95
CA GLY A 293 0.74 14.66 9.09
C GLY A 293 0.44 14.37 7.63
N TRP A 294 1.47 14.00 6.89
CA TRP A 294 1.40 13.73 5.46
C TRP A 294 0.79 12.36 5.16
N VAL A 295 -0.45 12.36 4.66
CA VAL A 295 -1.22 11.16 4.33
C VAL A 295 -1.12 10.87 2.83
N ALA A 296 -0.79 9.62 2.49
CA ALA A 296 -0.77 9.17 1.10
C ALA A 296 -2.18 9.17 0.51
N GLU A 297 -2.31 9.64 -0.71
CA GLU A 297 -3.53 9.54 -1.51
C GLU A 297 -3.21 8.93 -2.88
N ASP A 298 -4.24 8.38 -3.54
CA ASP A 298 -4.08 7.75 -4.84
C ASP A 298 -3.50 8.75 -5.86
N PRO A 299 -2.30 8.51 -6.40
CA PRO A 299 -1.72 9.42 -7.38
C PRO A 299 -2.35 9.30 -8.77
N GLU A 300 -3.08 8.23 -9.08
CA GLU A 300 -3.58 7.96 -10.43
C GLU A 300 -4.44 9.09 -10.99
N PRO A 301 -5.41 9.68 -10.24
CA PRO A 301 -6.17 10.82 -10.72
C PRO A 301 -5.33 12.05 -11.06
N TYR A 302 -4.16 12.20 -10.40
CA TYR A 302 -3.25 13.30 -10.68
C TYR A 302 -2.49 13.06 -11.99
N ILE A 303 -1.90 11.86 -12.16
CA ILE A 303 -1.06 11.57 -13.34
C ILE A 303 -1.86 11.51 -14.63
N GLN A 304 -3.17 11.16 -14.60
CA GLN A 304 -4.03 11.18 -15.77
C GLN A 304 -4.16 12.58 -16.38
N GLY A 305 -4.19 13.62 -15.55
CA GLY A 305 -4.27 15.02 -15.97
C GLY A 305 -2.89 15.70 -16.19
N MET A 306 -1.80 15.04 -15.82
CA MET A 306 -0.44 15.61 -15.90
C MET A 306 0.07 15.67 -17.34
N LYS A 307 0.78 16.76 -17.64
CA LYS A 307 1.44 16.97 -18.94
C LYS A 307 2.87 16.42 -18.89
N VAL A 308 3.21 15.62 -19.88
CA VAL A 308 4.60 15.23 -20.13
C VAL A 308 5.39 16.46 -20.55
N ALA A 309 6.64 16.60 -20.07
CA ALA A 309 7.52 17.69 -20.48
C ALA A 309 7.75 17.61 -22.01
N LYS A 310 7.65 18.74 -22.69
CA LYS A 310 8.10 18.81 -24.09
C LYS A 310 9.62 18.70 -24.09
N GLN A 311 10.14 17.74 -24.82
CA GLN A 311 11.58 17.62 -25.10
C GLN A 311 12.05 18.76 -25.96
#